data_533080638abac73059c38ca6f6a18c6c
#
_entry.id   533080638abac73059c38ca6f6a18c6c
#
_cell.length_a   1.000
_cell.length_b   1.000
_cell.length_c   1.000
_cell.angle_alpha   90.00
_cell.angle_beta   90.00
_cell.angle_gamma   90.00
#
_symmetry.space_group_name_H-M   'P 1'
#
loop_
_entity.id
_entity.type
_entity.pdbx_description
1 polymer ?
#
loop_
_entity_poly.entity_id
_entity_poly.type
_entity_poly.pdbx_seq_one_letter_code
_entity_poly.pdbx_strand_id
1 'polypeptide(L)'
;MNIKDEIEIIKKELDEMFPRIPNLNSKQVATYLNVSPQCLENWRKKAIGPAFRQNPELKKSSVSYAKRDVAEYYALSRVQTL
;
A
#
# COMPACT_ATOMS: atom_id res chain seq x y z
N MET A 1 -9.08 -6.58 -19.01
CA MET A 1 -9.51 -6.07 -17.70
C MET A 1 -8.98 -4.64 -17.51
N ASN A 2 -9.80 -3.72 -17.12
CA ASN A 2 -9.35 -2.35 -16.94
C ASN A 2 -8.75 -2.15 -15.54
N ILE A 3 -8.07 -1.03 -15.36
CA ILE A 3 -7.35 -0.75 -14.11
C ILE A 3 -8.28 -0.69 -12.90
N LYS A 4 -9.49 -0.20 -13.08
CA LYS A 4 -10.46 -0.13 -11.98
C LYS A 4 -10.82 -1.53 -11.47
N ASP A 5 -10.99 -2.49 -12.37
CA ASP A 5 -11.31 -3.85 -11.99
C ASP A 5 -10.13 -4.49 -11.25
N GLU A 6 -8.90 -4.23 -11.68
CA GLU A 6 -7.72 -4.73 -10.98
C GLU A 6 -7.62 -4.15 -9.58
N ILE A 7 -7.87 -2.85 -9.43
CA ILE A 7 -7.83 -2.19 -8.12
C ILE A 7 -8.84 -2.84 -7.18
N GLU A 8 -10.05 -3.10 -7.66
CA GLU A 8 -11.10 -3.73 -6.83
C GLU A 8 -10.72 -5.15 -6.42
N ILE A 9 -10.12 -5.92 -7.32
CA ILE A 9 -9.67 -7.28 -7.02
C ILE A 9 -8.58 -7.25 -5.95
N ILE A 10 -7.59 -6.38 -6.10
CA ILE A 10 -6.49 -6.27 -5.15
C ILE A 10 -7.01 -5.78 -3.79
N LYS A 11 -7.92 -4.82 -3.81
CA LYS A 11 -8.51 -4.31 -2.58
C LYS A 11 -9.25 -5.43 -1.84
N LYS A 12 -9.95 -6.29 -2.56
CA LYS A 12 -10.63 -7.44 -1.97
C LYS A 12 -9.62 -8.40 -1.34
N GLU A 13 -8.50 -8.65 -2.00
CA GLU A 13 -7.45 -9.49 -1.43
C GLU A 13 -6.89 -8.88 -0.14
N LEU A 14 -6.69 -7.56 -0.13
CA LEU A 14 -6.21 -6.88 1.06
C LEU A 14 -7.23 -6.96 2.20
N ASP A 15 -8.52 -6.88 1.88
CA ASP A 15 -9.57 -7.04 2.87
C ASP A 15 -9.59 -8.44 3.46
N GLU A 16 -9.28 -9.45 2.65
CA GLU A 16 -9.21 -10.83 3.12
C GLU A 16 -7.96 -11.08 3.96
N MET A 17 -6.82 -10.49 3.60
CA MET A 17 -5.58 -10.65 4.34
C MET A 17 -5.57 -9.87 5.65
N PHE A 18 -6.18 -8.71 5.66
CA PHE A 18 -6.18 -7.79 6.82
C PHE A 18 -7.61 -7.34 7.11
N PRO A 19 -8.48 -8.26 7.60
CA PRO A 19 -9.88 -7.92 7.80
C PRO A 19 -10.08 -6.92 8.93
N ARG A 20 -11.17 -6.16 8.84
CA ARG A 20 -11.63 -5.25 9.88
C ARG A 20 -10.78 -4.00 10.10
N ILE A 21 -9.77 -3.77 9.27
CA ILE A 21 -8.97 -2.55 9.35
C ILE A 21 -9.06 -1.81 8.03
N PRO A 22 -9.35 -0.50 8.05
CA PRO A 22 -9.43 0.27 6.80
C PRO A 22 -8.07 0.71 6.28
N ASN A 23 -7.09 0.83 7.17
CA ASN A 23 -5.75 1.28 6.80
C ASN A 23 -4.72 0.28 7.27
N LEU A 24 -3.59 0.23 6.54
CA LEU A 24 -2.50 -0.69 6.82
C LEU A 24 -1.31 0.08 7.38
N ASN A 25 -0.57 -0.58 8.28
CA ASN A 25 0.70 0.00 8.74
C ASN A 25 1.83 -0.39 7.76
N SER A 26 3.01 0.19 7.97
CA SER A 26 4.16 -0.07 7.09
C SER A 26 4.52 -1.55 7.01
N LYS A 27 4.45 -2.25 8.13
CA LYS A 27 4.80 -3.67 8.18
C LYS A 27 3.84 -4.50 7.33
N GLN A 28 2.55 -4.20 7.41
CA GLN A 28 1.53 -4.92 6.63
C GLN A 28 1.70 -4.66 5.13
N VAL A 29 1.93 -3.40 4.76
CA VAL A 29 2.16 -3.06 3.36
C VAL A 29 3.44 -3.71 2.84
N ALA A 30 4.50 -3.69 3.64
CA ALA A 30 5.76 -4.34 3.27
C ALA A 30 5.55 -5.83 3.01
N THR A 31 4.79 -6.50 3.87
CA THR A 31 4.46 -7.91 3.69
C THR A 31 3.70 -8.15 2.39
N TYR A 32 2.69 -7.33 2.13
CA TYR A 32 1.88 -7.50 0.92
C TYR A 32 2.71 -7.26 -0.35
N LEU A 33 3.51 -6.21 -0.36
CA LEU A 33 4.33 -5.85 -1.53
C LEU A 33 5.63 -6.66 -1.63
N ASN A 34 5.90 -7.48 -0.62
CA ASN A 34 7.10 -8.31 -0.56
C ASN A 34 8.39 -7.47 -0.60
N VAL A 35 8.39 -6.41 0.18
CA VAL A 35 9.56 -5.54 0.36
C VAL A 35 9.83 -5.37 1.85
N SER A 36 10.97 -4.81 2.20
CA SER A 36 11.27 -4.54 3.60
C SER A 36 10.59 -3.24 4.07
N PRO A 37 10.32 -3.11 5.38
CA PRO A 37 9.84 -1.83 5.91
C PRO A 37 10.80 -0.67 5.64
N GLN A 38 12.11 -0.95 5.62
CA GLN A 38 13.11 0.04 5.28
C GLN A 38 12.94 0.54 3.84
N CYS A 39 12.59 -0.37 2.93
CA CYS A 39 12.32 -0.02 1.54
C CYS A 39 11.17 1.00 1.46
N LEU A 40 10.09 0.76 2.21
CA LEU A 40 8.96 1.70 2.25
C LEU A 40 9.37 3.05 2.82
N GLU A 41 10.19 3.06 3.86
CA GLU A 41 10.69 4.30 4.43
C GLU A 41 11.48 5.10 3.40
N ASN A 42 12.34 4.44 2.66
CA ASN A 42 13.11 5.08 1.59
C ASN A 42 12.20 5.62 0.49
N TRP A 43 11.16 4.87 0.13
CA TRP A 43 10.18 5.31 -0.85
C TRP A 43 9.45 6.58 -0.39
N ARG A 44 9.07 6.64 0.89
CA ARG A 44 8.42 7.83 1.42
C ARG A 44 9.32 9.06 1.33
N LYS A 45 10.61 8.89 1.63
CA LYS A 45 11.59 9.99 1.53
C LYS A 45 11.75 10.49 0.09
N LYS A 46 11.59 9.61 -0.88
CA LYS A 46 11.71 9.95 -2.30
C LYS A 46 10.39 10.32 -2.95
N ALA A 47 9.30 10.32 -2.18
CA ALA A 47 7.95 10.57 -2.68
C ALA A 47 7.54 9.59 -3.79
N ILE A 48 7.92 8.33 -3.65
CA ILE A 48 7.52 7.25 -4.56
C ILE A 48 6.79 6.18 -3.74
N GLY A 49 6.22 5.18 -4.44
CA GLY A 49 5.47 4.12 -3.78
C GLY A 49 4.02 4.52 -3.51
N PRO A 50 3.30 3.72 -2.73
CA PRO A 50 1.90 4.00 -2.44
C PRO A 50 1.73 5.30 -1.66
N ALA A 51 0.63 6.00 -1.89
CA ALA A 51 0.28 7.17 -1.09
C ALA A 51 0.12 6.76 0.37
N PHE A 52 0.50 7.64 1.27
CA PHE A 52 0.43 7.37 2.70
C PHE A 52 -0.02 8.60 3.46
N ARG A 53 -0.41 8.38 4.70
CA ARG A 53 -0.80 9.46 5.61
C ARG A 53 0.08 9.39 6.84
N GLN A 54 0.44 10.55 7.35
CA GLN A 54 1.22 10.68 8.57
C GLN A 54 0.63 11.81 9.38
N ASN A 55 0.30 11.51 10.65
CA ASN A 55 -0.20 12.54 11.54
C ASN A 55 0.99 13.20 12.24
N PRO A 56 1.24 14.50 11.99
CA PRO A 56 2.40 15.18 12.58
C PRO A 56 2.34 15.32 14.10
N GLU A 57 1.14 15.18 14.68
CA GLU A 57 0.98 15.24 16.12
C GLU A 57 1.28 13.92 16.82
N LEU A 58 1.37 12.83 16.07
CA LEU A 58 1.70 11.51 16.60
C LEU A 58 3.19 11.23 16.36
N LYS A 59 3.70 10.27 17.13
CA LYS A 59 5.11 9.90 17.02
C LYS A 59 5.41 9.20 15.68
N LYS A 60 6.69 8.98 15.41
CA LYS A 60 7.24 8.45 14.16
C LYS A 60 6.54 7.22 13.57
N SER A 61 5.84 6.46 14.36
CA SER A 61 5.21 5.22 13.90
C SER A 61 3.81 5.39 13.35
N SER A 62 3.35 6.62 13.15
CA SER A 62 1.97 6.90 12.78
C SER A 62 1.69 6.89 11.27
N VAL A 63 2.56 6.29 10.49
CA VAL A 63 2.34 6.17 9.05
C VAL A 63 1.27 5.13 8.78
N SER A 64 0.30 5.48 7.95
CA SER A 64 -0.75 4.56 7.52
C SER A 64 -0.97 4.65 6.02
N TYR A 65 -1.40 3.54 5.44
CA TYR A 65 -1.69 3.42 4.03
C TYR A 65 -3.12 2.94 3.87
N ALA A 66 -3.96 3.69 3.17
CA ALA A 66 -5.30 3.21 2.85
C ALA A 66 -5.19 2.01 1.93
N LYS A 67 -6.02 1.00 2.15
CA LYS A 67 -6.02 -0.19 1.29
C LYS A 67 -6.19 0.17 -0.19
N ARG A 68 -7.04 1.14 -0.47
CA ARG A 68 -7.27 1.59 -1.84
C ARG A 68 -5.99 2.15 -2.47
N ASP A 69 -5.22 2.92 -1.72
CA ASP A 69 -3.97 3.50 -2.22
C ASP A 69 -2.93 2.43 -2.51
N VAL A 70 -2.84 1.42 -1.66
CA VAL A 70 -1.95 0.29 -1.89
C VAL A 70 -2.40 -0.50 -3.12
N ALA A 71 -3.70 -0.74 -3.25
CA ALA A 71 -4.24 -1.46 -4.39
C ALA A 71 -3.97 -0.71 -5.70
N GLU A 72 -4.17 0.60 -5.70
CA GLU A 72 -3.91 1.43 -6.86
C GLU A 72 -2.44 1.39 -7.27
N TYR A 73 -1.54 1.55 -6.29
CA TYR A 73 -0.11 1.48 -6.57
C TYR A 73 0.26 0.12 -7.16
N TYR A 74 -0.22 -0.95 -6.55
CA TYR A 74 0.11 -2.30 -7.00
C TYR A 74 -0.39 -2.56 -8.41
N ALA A 75 -1.61 -2.13 -8.71
CA ALA A 75 -2.18 -2.29 -10.03
C ALA A 75 -1.41 -1.50 -11.09
N LEU A 76 -1.05 -0.24 -10.77
CA LEU A 76 -0.34 0.62 -11.70
C LEU A 76 1.12 0.21 -11.90
N SER A 77 1.71 -0.49 -10.94
CA SER A 77 3.10 -0.92 -11.04
C SER A 77 3.27 -2.25 -11.76
N ARG A 78 2.16 -2.86 -12.18
CA ARG A 78 2.23 -4.14 -12.87
C ARG A 78 2.91 -3.99 -14.22
N VAL A 79 3.93 -4.80 -14.43
CA VAL A 79 4.61 -4.87 -15.73
C VAL A 79 3.94 -5.95 -16.55
N GLN A 80 3.42 -5.56 -17.71
CA GLN A 80 2.83 -6.54 -18.63
C GLN A 80 3.92 -7.12 -19.50
N THR A 81 3.97 -8.44 -19.54
CA THR A 81 4.85 -9.16 -20.45
C THR A 81 4.02 -9.67 -21.62
N LEU A 82 4.56 -9.51 -22.79
CA LEU A 82 3.91 -9.98 -24.00
C LEU A 82 4.24 -11.45 -24.25
#